data_9c31b24249399274cb8d7f974848fed4
#
_entry.id   9c31b24249399274cb8d7f974848fed4
#
_cell.length_a   1.000
_cell.length_b   1.000
_cell.length_c   1.000
_cell.angle_alpha   90.00
_cell.angle_beta   90.00
_cell.angle_gamma   90.00
#
_symmetry.space_group_name_H-M   'P 1'
#
loop_
_entity.id
_entity.type
_entity.pdbx_description
1 polymer ?
#
loop_
_entity_poly.entity_id
_entity_poly.type
_entity_poly.pdbx_seq_one_letter_code
_entity_poly.pdbx_strand_id
1 'polypeptide(L)'
;MFLATTTVEDFDQFLKIFSTKGAEKRKQHGSTGSTVFRDPNEDDRVWVLFDWDEEGFQNFLSDPEVPAIIQEAGHKSRPQAAEFGGQYDS
;
A
#
# COMPACT_ATOMS: atom_id res chain seq x y z
N MET A 1 -5.18 6.81 -9.64
CA MET A 1 -5.78 6.00 -8.54
C MET A 1 -5.66 4.52 -8.87
N PHE A 2 -5.20 3.73 -7.94
CA PHE A 2 -5.13 2.28 -8.13
C PHE A 2 -5.31 1.55 -6.80
N LEU A 3 -5.65 0.27 -6.90
CA LEU A 3 -5.86 -0.62 -5.76
C LEU A 3 -4.65 -1.54 -5.60
N ALA A 4 -4.18 -1.71 -4.37
CA ALA A 4 -3.11 -2.64 -4.05
C ALA A 4 -3.53 -3.55 -2.90
N THR A 5 -2.88 -4.70 -2.81
CA THR A 5 -3.12 -5.66 -1.73
C THR A 5 -1.82 -6.22 -1.20
N THR A 6 -1.83 -6.57 0.07
CA THR A 6 -0.71 -7.23 0.74
C THR A 6 -1.23 -8.02 1.93
N THR A 7 -0.39 -8.88 2.47
CA THR A 7 -0.68 -9.56 3.74
C THR A 7 0.29 -9.08 4.80
N VAL A 8 -0.20 -8.96 6.04
CA VAL A 8 0.57 -8.42 7.16
C VAL A 8 0.45 -9.32 8.38
N GLU A 9 1.46 -9.27 9.25
CA GLU A 9 1.46 -10.07 10.48
C GLU A 9 0.55 -9.48 11.56
N ASP A 10 0.51 -8.15 11.65
CA ASP A 10 -0.24 -7.41 12.67
C ASP A 10 -0.81 -6.14 12.04
N PHE A 11 -2.13 -6.02 12.00
CA PHE A 11 -2.79 -4.91 11.34
C PHE A 11 -2.50 -3.57 12.03
N ASP A 12 -2.46 -3.54 13.36
CA ASP A 12 -2.21 -2.30 14.10
C ASP A 12 -0.78 -1.81 13.90
N GLN A 13 0.19 -2.71 13.89
CA GLN A 13 1.58 -2.39 13.56
C GLN A 13 1.71 -1.90 12.13
N PHE A 14 1.02 -2.54 11.19
CA PHE A 14 0.97 -2.09 9.80
C PHE A 14 0.47 -0.66 9.71
N LEU A 15 -0.67 -0.35 10.34
CA LEU A 15 -1.25 1.00 10.30
C LEU A 15 -0.31 2.05 10.91
N LYS A 16 0.37 1.70 12.00
CA LYS A 16 1.31 2.61 12.67
C LYS A 16 2.43 3.04 11.72
N ILE A 17 3.05 2.10 11.04
CA ILE A 17 4.13 2.39 10.11
C ILE A 17 3.61 3.00 8.81
N PHE A 18 2.49 2.49 8.30
CA PHE A 18 1.85 2.99 7.10
C PHE A 18 1.51 4.47 7.21
N SER A 19 1.00 4.92 8.37
CA SER A 19 0.57 6.29 8.59
C SER A 19 1.71 7.24 8.98
N THR A 20 2.89 6.74 9.22
CA THR A 20 4.06 7.54 9.63
C THR A 20 5.18 7.47 8.58
N LYS A 21 6.13 6.54 8.75
CA LYS A 21 7.28 6.38 7.84
C LYS A 21 6.84 6.08 6.41
N GLY A 22 5.84 5.22 6.25
CA GLY A 22 5.30 4.89 4.94
C GLY A 22 4.67 6.08 4.25
N ALA A 23 3.87 6.87 4.99
CA ALA A 23 3.23 8.06 4.44
C ALA A 23 4.25 9.09 3.96
N GLU A 24 5.30 9.30 4.74
CA GLU A 24 6.37 10.22 4.38
C GLU A 24 7.05 9.83 3.08
N LYS A 25 7.38 8.55 2.94
CA LYS A 25 7.99 8.02 1.70
C LYS A 25 7.04 8.08 0.51
N ARG A 26 5.77 7.75 0.72
CA ARG A 26 4.78 7.83 -0.37
C ARG A 26 4.63 9.27 -0.87
N LYS A 27 4.61 10.25 0.02
CA LYS A 27 4.56 11.67 -0.37
C LYS A 27 5.77 12.06 -1.22
N GLN A 28 6.96 11.59 -0.89
CA GLN A 28 8.17 11.85 -1.67
C GLN A 28 8.05 11.35 -3.11
N HIS A 29 7.25 10.32 -3.34
CA HIS A 29 7.03 9.73 -4.66
C HIS A 29 5.72 10.15 -5.31
N GLY A 30 5.06 11.19 -4.79
CA GLY A 30 3.92 11.82 -5.43
C GLY A 30 2.55 11.33 -5.01
N SER A 31 2.45 10.49 -3.99
CA SER A 31 1.15 10.05 -3.47
C SER A 31 0.43 11.20 -2.77
N THR A 32 -0.85 11.37 -3.05
CA THR A 32 -1.69 12.41 -2.45
C THR A 32 -2.70 11.89 -1.44
N GLY A 33 -2.85 10.58 -1.33
CA GLY A 33 -3.75 9.99 -0.33
C GLY A 33 -3.84 8.48 -0.44
N SER A 34 -4.37 7.87 0.62
CA SER A 34 -4.56 6.42 0.68
C SER A 34 -5.77 6.11 1.55
N THR A 35 -6.51 5.07 1.19
CA THR A 35 -7.61 4.54 2.01
C THR A 35 -7.36 3.06 2.23
N VAL A 36 -7.35 2.64 3.49
CA VAL A 36 -7.00 1.27 3.89
C VAL A 36 -8.28 0.50 4.23
N PHE A 37 -8.37 -0.72 3.73
CA PHE A 37 -9.46 -1.65 4.04
C PHE A 37 -8.89 -2.97 4.53
N ARG A 38 -9.59 -3.61 5.47
CA ARG A 38 -9.29 -4.99 5.84
C ARG A 38 -10.16 -5.92 4.99
N ASP A 39 -9.60 -7.07 4.62
CA ASP A 39 -10.38 -8.08 3.93
C ASP A 39 -11.37 -8.71 4.90
N PRO A 40 -12.65 -8.89 4.53
CA PRO A 40 -13.65 -9.45 5.42
C PRO A 40 -13.48 -10.95 5.68
N ASN A 41 -12.71 -11.65 4.84
CA ASN A 41 -12.58 -13.11 4.90
C ASN A 41 -11.17 -13.57 5.29
N GLU A 42 -10.15 -12.74 5.08
CA GLU A 42 -8.75 -13.06 5.39
C GLU A 42 -8.23 -12.06 6.42
N ASP A 43 -7.98 -12.51 7.64
CA ASP A 43 -7.60 -11.64 8.76
C ASP A 43 -6.29 -10.87 8.52
N ASP A 44 -5.39 -11.45 7.72
CA ASP A 44 -4.08 -10.87 7.45
C ASP A 44 -4.02 -10.06 6.15
N ARG A 45 -5.08 -10.02 5.35
CA ARG A 45 -5.09 -9.33 4.07
C ARG A 45 -5.58 -7.90 4.22
N VAL A 46 -4.84 -6.99 3.58
CA VAL A 46 -5.12 -5.57 3.56
C VAL A 46 -5.27 -5.11 2.11
N TRP A 47 -6.25 -4.26 1.87
CA TRP A 47 -6.47 -3.59 0.59
C TRP A 47 -6.25 -2.10 0.78
N VAL A 48 -5.56 -1.46 -0.16
CA VAL A 48 -5.31 -0.03 -0.11
C VAL A 48 -5.69 0.59 -1.44
N LEU A 49 -6.56 1.59 -1.39
CA LEU A 49 -6.86 2.43 -2.54
C LEU A 49 -5.95 3.65 -2.47
N PHE A 50 -5.05 3.79 -3.45
CA PHE A 50 -4.10 4.88 -3.51
C PHE A 50 -4.54 5.96 -4.49
N ASP A 51 -4.50 7.20 -4.05
CA ASP A 51 -4.61 8.35 -4.94
C ASP A 51 -3.19 8.69 -5.44
N TRP A 52 -2.76 7.92 -6.44
CA TRP A 52 -1.38 7.85 -6.89
C TRP A 52 -1.35 7.17 -8.25
N ASP A 53 -0.33 7.42 -9.07
CA ASP A 53 -0.16 6.69 -10.31
C ASP A 53 0.77 5.48 -10.10
N GLU A 54 0.69 4.51 -11.01
CA GLU A 54 1.51 3.31 -10.90
C GLU A 54 3.00 3.61 -11.04
N GLU A 55 3.38 4.61 -11.82
CA GLU A 55 4.78 4.98 -11.98
C GLU A 55 5.36 5.44 -10.63
N GLY A 56 4.63 6.29 -9.90
CA GLY A 56 5.03 6.71 -8.56
C GLY A 56 5.15 5.54 -7.59
N PHE A 57 4.20 4.60 -7.66
CA PHE A 57 4.23 3.40 -6.84
C PHE A 57 5.45 2.52 -7.16
N GLN A 58 5.76 2.32 -8.44
CA GLN A 58 6.95 1.54 -8.84
C GLN A 58 8.25 2.23 -8.41
N ASN A 59 8.31 3.55 -8.52
CA ASN A 59 9.47 4.31 -8.04
C ASN A 59 9.62 4.18 -6.53
N PHE A 60 8.52 4.20 -5.79
CA PHE A 60 8.50 3.97 -4.35
C PHE A 60 9.05 2.57 -4.01
N LEU A 61 8.57 1.53 -4.71
CA LEU A 61 9.05 0.16 -4.47
C LEU A 61 10.52 -0.02 -4.83
N SER A 62 11.07 0.84 -5.70
CA SER A 62 12.49 0.82 -6.11
C SER A 62 13.38 1.69 -5.22
N ASP A 63 12.80 2.46 -4.31
CA ASP A 63 13.55 3.29 -3.36
C ASP A 63 14.30 2.39 -2.38
N PRO A 64 15.63 2.53 -2.22
CA PRO A 64 16.41 1.63 -1.37
C PRO A 64 16.08 1.72 0.12
N GLU A 65 15.38 2.76 0.57
CA GLU A 65 14.94 2.88 1.96
C GLU A 65 13.61 2.18 2.24
N VAL A 66 12.83 1.86 1.21
CA VAL A 66 11.49 1.31 1.35
C VAL A 66 11.46 -0.13 1.86
N PRO A 67 12.36 -1.06 1.45
CA PRO A 67 12.31 -2.43 1.97
C PRO A 67 12.35 -2.53 3.49
N ALA A 68 13.14 -1.69 4.16
CA ALA A 68 13.21 -1.69 5.63
C ALA A 68 11.88 -1.21 6.25
N ILE A 69 11.21 -0.24 5.63
CA ILE A 69 9.91 0.27 6.09
C ILE A 69 8.84 -0.81 5.92
N ILE A 70 8.84 -1.51 4.80
CA ILE A 70 7.91 -2.61 4.52
C ILE A 70 8.11 -3.73 5.55
N GLN A 71 9.34 -4.07 5.85
CA GLN A 71 9.64 -5.08 6.87
C GLN A 71 9.17 -4.63 8.26
N GLU A 72 9.41 -3.39 8.63
CA GLU A 72 8.98 -2.83 9.92
C GLU A 72 7.45 -2.84 10.03
N ALA A 73 6.74 -2.60 8.95
CA ALA A 73 5.28 -2.66 8.91
C ALA A 73 4.74 -4.09 9.00
N GLY A 74 5.58 -5.11 8.93
CA GLY A 74 5.21 -6.50 9.11
C GLY A 74 4.58 -7.15 7.90
N HIS A 75 4.96 -6.75 6.69
CA HIS A 75 4.47 -7.39 5.47
C HIS A 75 4.92 -8.85 5.38
N LYS A 76 3.98 -9.76 5.14
CA LYS A 76 4.25 -11.18 4.87
C LYS A 76 4.50 -11.44 3.39
N SER A 77 3.98 -10.54 2.53
CA SER A 77 4.13 -10.63 1.09
C SER A 77 4.45 -9.26 0.52
N ARG A 78 4.98 -9.23 -0.72
CA ARG A 78 5.24 -8.00 -1.42
C ARG A 78 3.91 -7.35 -1.83
N PRO A 79 3.72 -6.03 -1.63
CA PRO A 79 2.52 -5.34 -2.12
C PRO A 79 2.38 -5.49 -3.63
N GLN A 80 1.16 -5.76 -4.08
CA GLN A 80 0.84 -5.94 -5.49
C GLN A 80 -0.28 -5.01 -5.89
N ALA A 81 -0.12 -4.32 -7.03
CA ALA A 81 -1.17 -3.50 -7.61
C ALA A 81 -2.14 -4.39 -8.39
N ALA A 82 -3.44 -4.12 -8.24
CA ALA A 82 -4.45 -4.76 -9.07
C ALA A 82 -4.42 -4.18 -10.47
N GLU A 83 -4.72 -5.00 -11.46
CA GLU A 83 -4.84 -4.52 -12.84
C GLU A 83 -6.16 -3.77 -13.03
N PHE A 84 -6.08 -2.60 -13.69
CA PHE A 84 -7.29 -1.84 -14.01
C PHE A 84 -8.10 -2.59 -15.04
N GLY A 85 -9.38 -2.83 -14.73
CA GLY A 85 -10.28 -3.57 -15.62
C GLY A 85 -11.25 -2.69 -16.40
N GLY A 86 -11.62 -1.54 -15.86
CA GLY A 86 -12.55 -0.62 -16.50
C GLY A 86 -13.26 0.27 -15.51
N GLN A 87 -13.87 1.32 -16.02
CA GLN A 87 -14.67 2.25 -15.22
C GLN A 87 -15.99 2.47 -15.93
N TYR A 88 -17.09 2.35 -15.21
CA TYR A 88 -18.44 2.33 -15.77
C TYR A 88 -19.35 3.25 -14.95
N ASP A 89 -20.50 3.66 -15.53
CA ASP A 89 -21.46 4.51 -14.86
C ASP A 89 -22.25 3.76 -13.77
N SER A 90 -22.37 2.46 -13.92
CA SER A 90 -23.04 1.61 -12.93
C SER A 90 -22.77 0.14 -13.18
#